data_2ed168e1a96369736f02a306875d9d8f
#
_entry.id   2ed168e1a96369736f02a306875d9d8f
#
_cell.length_a   1.000
_cell.length_b   1.000
_cell.length_c   1.000
_cell.angle_alpha   90.00
_cell.angle_beta   90.00
_cell.angle_gamma   90.00
#
_symmetry.space_group_name_H-M   'P 1'
#
loop_
_entity.id
_entity.type
_entity.pdbx_description
1 polymer ?
#
loop_
_entity_poly.entity_id
_entity_poly.type
_entity_poly.pdbx_seq_one_letter_code
_entity_poly.pdbx_strand_id
1 'polypeptide(L)'
;ILIELPKKDERPFVIGYPKMQNTQIPARDATPNGDIKRSNYYPNCSFMTNWINIEDSITWEVDVAEDGDFEVVIYYTCDKDAIGSQFELTFGESKIMGQINEFHDPKEYGQDQDRSPRIESYVKDFLPLKIGKIQLKKGKGTLKLKGIKKTGKELMDFRLLMLNRV
;
A
#
# COMPACT_ATOMS: atom_id res chain seq x y z
N ILE A 1 -26.95 30.81 4.46
CA ILE A 1 -25.61 30.92 3.87
C ILE A 1 -25.20 29.51 3.46
N LEU A 2 -25.19 29.25 2.17
CA LEU A 2 -24.64 28.02 1.61
C LEU A 2 -23.11 28.13 1.70
N ILE A 3 -22.50 27.34 2.58
CA ILE A 3 -21.05 27.19 2.63
C ILE A 3 -20.71 26.18 1.55
N GLU A 4 -20.12 26.63 0.43
CA GLU A 4 -19.51 25.72 -0.52
C GLU A 4 -18.33 25.04 0.16
N LEU A 5 -18.42 23.73 0.35
CA LEU A 5 -17.28 22.93 0.81
C LEU A 5 -16.19 22.99 -0.26
N PRO A 6 -14.90 23.10 0.12
CA PRO A 6 -13.82 23.08 -0.83
C PRO A 6 -13.89 21.78 -1.64
N LYS A 7 -13.71 21.89 -2.95
CA LYS A 7 -13.62 20.71 -3.84
C LYS A 7 -12.47 19.82 -3.35
N LYS A 8 -12.69 18.50 -3.39
CA LYS A 8 -11.64 17.52 -3.11
C LYS A 8 -10.43 17.86 -3.97
N ASP A 9 -9.24 17.89 -3.35
CA ASP A 9 -7.99 18.07 -4.08
C ASP A 9 -7.73 16.83 -4.95
N GLU A 10 -7.88 16.98 -6.25
CA GLU A 10 -7.72 15.92 -7.25
C GLU A 10 -6.28 15.86 -7.81
N ARG A 11 -5.37 16.64 -7.24
CA ARG A 11 -3.97 16.61 -7.69
C ARG A 11 -3.34 15.25 -7.38
N PRO A 12 -2.55 14.70 -8.32
CA PRO A 12 -1.79 13.50 -8.07
C PRO A 12 -0.86 13.67 -6.86
N PHE A 13 -0.68 12.60 -6.11
CA PHE A 13 0.27 12.57 -5.01
C PHE A 13 1.70 12.63 -5.55
N VAL A 14 2.45 13.68 -5.20
CA VAL A 14 3.83 13.87 -5.70
C VAL A 14 4.79 12.99 -4.93
N ILE A 15 5.58 12.20 -5.65
CA ILE A 15 6.56 11.25 -5.11
C ILE A 15 7.95 11.46 -5.71
N GLY A 16 8.97 10.90 -5.06
CA GLY A 16 10.32 10.84 -5.63
C GLY A 16 11.02 12.19 -5.77
N TYR A 17 10.84 13.09 -4.82
CA TYR A 17 11.61 14.33 -4.79
C TYR A 17 13.12 14.06 -4.70
N PRO A 18 13.97 14.78 -5.47
CA PRO A 18 15.42 14.50 -5.54
C PRO A 18 16.16 14.69 -4.20
N LYS A 19 15.65 15.57 -3.35
CA LYS A 19 16.24 15.84 -2.02
C LYS A 19 15.63 15.00 -0.89
N MET A 20 14.62 14.18 -1.19
CA MET A 20 13.98 13.29 -0.22
C MET A 20 14.40 11.85 -0.50
N GLN A 21 15.22 11.30 0.39
CA GLN A 21 15.72 9.94 0.25
C GLN A 21 14.59 8.91 0.33
N ASN A 22 13.61 9.13 1.20
CA ASN A 22 12.52 8.19 1.44
C ASN A 22 11.17 8.82 1.09
N THR A 23 10.33 8.09 0.38
CA THR A 23 8.96 8.47 0.08
C THR A 23 8.01 7.40 0.63
N GLN A 24 7.09 7.82 1.49
CA GLN A 24 6.04 6.94 2.04
C GLN A 24 4.78 7.05 1.20
N ILE A 25 4.23 5.91 0.79
CA ILE A 25 3.00 5.81 0.01
C ILE A 25 2.04 4.89 0.78
N PRO A 26 1.22 5.46 1.69
CA PRO A 26 0.41 4.65 2.57
C PRO A 26 -0.84 4.08 1.88
N ALA A 27 -1.33 2.97 2.40
CA ALA A 27 -2.55 2.32 1.94
C ALA A 27 -3.77 3.24 2.01
N ARG A 28 -3.84 4.12 3.02
CA ARG A 28 -4.97 5.05 3.21
C ARG A 28 -5.22 5.99 2.01
N ASP A 29 -4.16 6.33 1.27
CA ASP A 29 -4.21 7.24 0.12
C ASP A 29 -4.43 6.50 -1.21
N ALA A 30 -4.49 5.17 -1.16
CA ALA A 30 -4.72 4.32 -2.32
C ALA A 30 -6.21 4.18 -2.66
N THR A 31 -6.47 3.82 -3.90
CA THR A 31 -7.79 3.36 -4.35
C THR A 31 -7.78 1.84 -4.44
N PRO A 32 -8.59 1.13 -3.64
CA PRO A 32 -8.81 -0.29 -3.81
C PRO A 32 -9.68 -0.55 -5.03
N ASN A 33 -9.34 -1.57 -5.81
CA ASN A 33 -10.09 -2.01 -6.98
C ASN A 33 -10.49 -3.49 -6.78
N GLY A 34 -11.74 -3.81 -7.07
CA GLY A 34 -12.32 -5.14 -6.84
C GLY A 34 -12.87 -5.28 -5.43
N ASP A 35 -12.60 -6.43 -4.80
CA ASP A 35 -13.11 -6.80 -3.48
C ASP A 35 -12.22 -6.32 -2.31
N ILE A 36 -11.06 -5.74 -2.62
CA ILE A 36 -10.16 -5.17 -1.61
C ILE A 36 -10.88 -4.06 -0.84
N LYS A 37 -10.71 -4.04 0.48
CA LYS A 37 -11.35 -3.08 1.38
C LYS A 37 -10.31 -2.37 2.25
N ARG A 38 -10.64 -1.16 2.69
CA ARG A 38 -9.95 -0.55 3.82
C ARG A 38 -10.39 -1.24 5.12
N SER A 39 -9.45 -1.44 6.03
CA SER A 39 -9.72 -2.03 7.36
C SER A 39 -10.71 -1.19 8.18
N ASN A 40 -10.81 0.11 7.89
CA ASN A 40 -11.74 1.02 8.54
C ASN A 40 -12.17 2.15 7.60
N TYR A 41 -13.30 2.78 7.94
CA TYR A 41 -13.81 3.97 7.25
C TYR A 41 -12.87 5.17 7.41
N TYR A 42 -12.29 5.34 8.60
CA TYR A 42 -11.36 6.43 8.90
C TYR A 42 -9.94 6.08 8.44
N PRO A 43 -9.19 7.05 7.87
CA PRO A 43 -7.88 6.76 7.25
C PRO A 43 -6.76 6.46 8.26
N ASN A 44 -6.94 6.81 9.53
CA ASN A 44 -5.92 6.58 10.56
C ASN A 44 -5.70 5.08 10.78
N CYS A 45 -4.44 4.66 10.77
CA CYS A 45 -4.02 3.27 10.93
C CYS A 45 -4.64 2.27 9.94
N SER A 46 -5.36 2.74 8.89
CA SER A 46 -5.99 1.86 7.92
C SER A 46 -4.98 1.13 7.05
N PHE A 47 -5.32 -0.08 6.71
CA PHE A 47 -4.61 -0.94 5.77
C PHE A 47 -5.61 -1.52 4.75
N MET A 48 -5.13 -2.05 3.65
CA MET A 48 -5.96 -2.76 2.69
C MET A 48 -6.03 -4.23 3.08
N THR A 49 -7.22 -4.79 3.10
CA THR A 49 -7.54 -6.17 3.49
C THR A 49 -8.53 -6.80 2.52
N ASN A 50 -8.89 -8.05 2.72
CA ASN A 50 -9.83 -8.78 1.87
C ASN A 50 -9.33 -8.94 0.42
N TRP A 51 -8.03 -9.15 0.24
CA TRP A 51 -7.43 -9.37 -1.08
C TRP A 51 -7.57 -10.84 -1.49
N ILE A 52 -8.80 -11.23 -1.80
CA ILE A 52 -9.18 -12.62 -2.11
C ILE A 52 -9.10 -12.95 -3.59
N ASN A 53 -9.25 -11.94 -4.46
CA ASN A 53 -9.23 -12.13 -5.91
C ASN A 53 -7.90 -11.65 -6.48
N ILE A 54 -7.26 -12.48 -7.31
CA ILE A 54 -5.95 -12.16 -7.92
C ILE A 54 -6.03 -10.99 -8.91
N GLU A 55 -7.20 -10.77 -9.50
CA GLU A 55 -7.40 -9.66 -10.45
C GLU A 55 -7.55 -8.30 -9.76
N ASP A 56 -7.78 -8.30 -8.47
CA ASP A 56 -7.89 -7.06 -7.69
C ASP A 56 -6.54 -6.36 -7.58
N SER A 57 -6.59 -5.05 -7.37
CA SER A 57 -5.39 -4.23 -7.28
C SER A 57 -5.57 -3.02 -6.37
N ILE A 58 -4.45 -2.44 -5.98
CA ILE A 58 -4.37 -1.18 -5.26
C ILE A 58 -3.66 -0.17 -6.15
N THR A 59 -4.22 1.03 -6.30
CA THR A 59 -3.67 2.05 -7.20
C THR A 59 -3.51 3.40 -6.51
N TRP A 60 -2.51 4.16 -6.96
CA TRP A 60 -2.28 5.55 -6.58
C TRP A 60 -2.05 6.37 -7.84
N GLU A 61 -2.76 7.47 -7.98
CA GLU A 61 -2.44 8.48 -8.98
C GLU A 61 -1.28 9.34 -8.44
N VAL A 62 -0.13 9.23 -9.08
CA VAL A 62 1.10 9.87 -8.64
C VAL A 62 1.71 10.76 -9.70
N ASP A 63 2.51 11.73 -9.26
CA ASP A 63 3.39 12.55 -10.10
C ASP A 63 4.83 12.36 -9.62
N VAL A 64 5.64 11.67 -10.41
CA VAL A 64 7.06 11.45 -10.10
C VAL A 64 7.83 12.73 -10.38
N ALA A 65 8.39 13.34 -9.34
CA ALA A 65 9.04 14.65 -9.43
C ALA A 65 10.31 14.63 -10.28
N GLU A 66 11.07 13.54 -10.26
CA GLU A 66 12.31 13.37 -11.02
C GLU A 66 12.61 11.89 -11.26
N ASP A 67 13.22 11.60 -12.41
CA ASP A 67 13.73 10.25 -12.73
C ASP A 67 14.59 9.70 -11.61
N GLY A 68 14.50 8.42 -11.31
CA GLY A 68 15.36 7.79 -10.33
C GLY A 68 15.14 6.30 -10.17
N ASP A 69 16.14 5.68 -9.54
CA ASP A 69 16.06 4.29 -9.09
C ASP A 69 15.66 4.28 -7.62
N PHE A 70 14.72 3.42 -7.28
CA PHE A 70 14.17 3.31 -5.94
C PHE A 70 14.20 1.87 -5.45
N GLU A 71 14.76 1.66 -4.28
CA GLU A 71 14.55 0.44 -3.52
C GLU A 71 13.13 0.41 -3.00
N VAL A 72 12.43 -0.70 -3.21
CA VAL A 72 11.02 -0.86 -2.86
C VAL A 72 10.89 -1.76 -1.64
N VAL A 73 10.21 -1.26 -0.61
CA VAL A 73 9.85 -2.03 0.57
C VAL A 73 8.34 -1.92 0.77
N ILE A 74 7.66 -3.04 0.93
CA ILE A 74 6.25 -3.08 1.33
C ILE A 74 6.12 -3.51 2.78
N TYR A 75 5.08 -3.02 3.46
CA TYR A 75 4.73 -3.42 4.81
C TYR A 75 3.41 -4.18 4.76
N TYR A 76 3.44 -5.44 5.18
CA TYR A 76 2.33 -6.37 5.04
C TYR A 76 2.14 -7.25 6.27
N THR A 77 0.97 -7.88 6.35
CA THR A 77 0.72 -9.06 7.16
C THR A 77 0.04 -10.12 6.30
N CYS A 78 0.19 -11.38 6.62
CA CYS A 78 -0.46 -12.48 5.90
C CYS A 78 -0.52 -13.76 6.74
N ASP A 79 -1.44 -14.63 6.39
CA ASP A 79 -1.54 -15.99 6.92
C ASP A 79 -0.43 -16.90 6.38
N LYS A 80 -0.22 -18.03 7.03
CA LYS A 80 0.79 -19.04 6.63
C LYS A 80 0.56 -19.61 5.23
N ASP A 81 -0.69 -19.73 4.81
CA ASP A 81 -1.06 -20.28 3.51
C ASP A 81 -0.74 -19.32 2.35
N ALA A 82 -0.51 -18.03 2.65
CA ALA A 82 -0.09 -17.03 1.67
C ALA A 82 1.38 -17.10 1.30
N ILE A 83 2.23 -17.88 1.99
CA ILE A 83 3.65 -18.04 1.65
C ILE A 83 3.78 -18.58 0.22
N GLY A 84 4.63 -17.94 -0.59
CA GLY A 84 4.82 -18.24 -2.01
C GLY A 84 3.88 -17.48 -2.94
N SER A 85 2.96 -16.68 -2.41
CA SER A 85 2.17 -15.73 -3.19
C SER A 85 3.07 -14.67 -3.82
N GLN A 86 2.73 -14.23 -5.03
CA GLN A 86 3.50 -13.28 -5.81
C GLN A 86 2.63 -12.09 -6.22
N PHE A 87 3.26 -10.93 -6.29
CA PHE A 87 2.63 -9.67 -6.69
C PHE A 87 3.60 -8.84 -7.51
N GLU A 88 3.09 -7.84 -8.21
CA GLU A 88 3.89 -6.88 -8.96
C GLU A 88 3.52 -5.45 -8.61
N LEU A 89 4.51 -4.57 -8.65
CA LEU A 89 4.36 -3.13 -8.62
C LEU A 89 4.74 -2.59 -9.99
N THR A 90 3.86 -1.79 -10.58
CA THR A 90 4.06 -1.22 -11.92
C THR A 90 3.85 0.29 -11.93
N PHE A 91 4.62 0.99 -12.78
CA PHE A 91 4.45 2.40 -13.12
C PHE A 91 4.89 2.62 -14.57
N GLY A 92 3.94 2.93 -15.45
CA GLY A 92 4.20 2.96 -16.89
C GLY A 92 4.76 1.62 -17.38
N GLU A 93 5.93 1.62 -17.99
CA GLU A 93 6.62 0.41 -18.46
C GLU A 93 7.51 -0.24 -17.38
N SER A 94 7.73 0.46 -16.26
CA SER A 94 8.55 -0.05 -15.17
C SER A 94 7.76 -1.05 -14.33
N LYS A 95 8.43 -2.16 -13.98
CA LYS A 95 7.83 -3.25 -13.22
C LYS A 95 8.83 -3.92 -12.29
N ILE A 96 8.35 -4.30 -11.11
CA ILE A 96 9.09 -5.15 -10.18
C ILE A 96 8.15 -6.20 -9.57
N MET A 97 8.68 -7.41 -9.36
CA MET A 97 7.96 -8.53 -8.74
C MET A 97 8.39 -8.71 -7.29
N GLY A 98 7.43 -9.03 -6.44
CA GLY A 98 7.66 -9.44 -5.06
C GLY A 98 7.07 -10.81 -4.79
N GLN A 99 7.60 -11.50 -3.77
CA GLN A 99 7.08 -12.77 -3.29
C GLN A 99 7.03 -12.76 -1.76
N ILE A 100 5.93 -13.25 -1.21
CA ILE A 100 5.75 -13.45 0.23
C ILE A 100 6.54 -14.69 0.63
N ASN A 101 7.58 -14.50 1.46
CA ASN A 101 8.47 -15.57 1.92
C ASN A 101 8.30 -15.90 3.40
N GLU A 102 7.64 -15.04 4.15
CA GLU A 102 7.45 -15.16 5.59
C GLU A 102 6.03 -14.79 5.96
N PHE A 103 5.39 -15.63 6.80
CA PHE A 103 4.10 -15.27 7.35
C PHE A 103 4.25 -14.33 8.55
N HIS A 104 3.29 -13.44 8.70
CA HIS A 104 3.23 -12.52 9.82
C HIS A 104 1.78 -12.09 10.03
N ASP A 105 1.16 -12.63 11.07
CA ASP A 105 -0.23 -12.36 11.41
C ASP A 105 -0.37 -12.02 12.91
N PRO A 106 0.13 -10.85 13.34
CA PRO A 106 0.01 -10.40 14.72
C PRO A 106 -1.42 -9.92 14.99
N LYS A 107 -1.84 -10.05 16.24
CA LYS A 107 -3.08 -9.45 16.70
C LYS A 107 -2.99 -7.92 16.71
N GLU A 108 -4.12 -7.27 16.48
CA GLU A 108 -4.26 -5.85 16.75
C GLU A 108 -4.12 -5.59 18.26
N TYR A 109 -3.55 -4.44 18.62
CA TYR A 109 -3.34 -4.04 20.00
C TYR A 109 -3.85 -2.62 20.30
N GLY A 110 -3.96 -2.29 21.58
CA GLY A 110 -4.46 -1.00 22.07
C GLY A 110 -5.93 -1.04 22.51
N GLN A 111 -6.64 -2.14 22.24
CA GLN A 111 -8.06 -2.30 22.62
C GLN A 111 -8.24 -2.28 24.13
N ASP A 112 -7.36 -2.92 24.88
CA ASP A 112 -7.44 -3.06 26.33
C ASP A 112 -7.20 -1.74 27.09
N GLN A 113 -6.66 -0.72 26.40
CA GLN A 113 -6.32 0.58 26.96
C GLN A 113 -7.38 1.65 26.68
N ASP A 114 -8.34 1.35 25.82
CA ASP A 114 -9.40 2.30 25.47
C ASP A 114 -10.52 2.27 26.51
N ARG A 115 -10.90 3.45 27.00
CA ARG A 115 -12.03 3.60 27.92
C ARG A 115 -13.39 3.33 27.27
N SER A 116 -13.44 3.46 25.95
CA SER A 116 -14.60 3.15 25.12
C SER A 116 -14.13 2.59 23.79
N PRO A 117 -14.90 1.72 23.14
CA PRO A 117 -14.56 1.23 21.79
C PRO A 117 -14.33 2.40 20.84
N ARG A 118 -13.20 2.40 20.15
CA ARG A 118 -12.95 3.39 19.08
C ARG A 118 -13.55 2.91 17.77
N ILE A 119 -13.84 3.85 16.91
CA ILE A 119 -14.35 3.60 15.56
C ILE A 119 -13.26 3.60 14.50
N GLU A 120 -12.04 4.02 14.82
CA GLU A 120 -10.86 3.89 13.95
C GLU A 120 -10.26 2.50 14.09
N SER A 121 -9.43 2.13 13.10
CA SER A 121 -8.67 0.88 13.17
C SER A 121 -7.71 0.86 14.36
N TYR A 122 -7.64 -0.29 15.00
CA TYR A 122 -6.56 -0.59 15.91
C TYR A 122 -5.26 -0.84 15.14
N VAL A 123 -4.14 -0.78 15.85
CA VAL A 123 -2.82 -0.93 15.27
C VAL A 123 -2.37 -2.39 15.36
N LYS A 124 -1.74 -2.89 14.32
CA LYS A 124 -0.94 -4.12 14.36
C LYS A 124 0.43 -3.88 13.75
N ASP A 125 1.38 -4.74 14.05
CA ASP A 125 2.71 -4.67 13.48
C ASP A 125 2.71 -5.24 12.06
N PHE A 126 3.34 -4.52 11.13
CA PHE A 126 3.49 -4.95 9.75
C PHE A 126 4.94 -5.29 9.44
N LEU A 127 5.16 -6.42 8.78
CA LEU A 127 6.49 -6.88 8.41
C LEU A 127 6.99 -6.15 7.16
N PRO A 128 8.20 -5.57 7.17
CA PRO A 128 8.80 -5.01 5.96
C PRO A 128 9.32 -6.12 5.04
N LEU A 129 8.99 -6.03 3.76
CA LEU A 129 9.50 -6.89 2.70
C LEU A 129 10.18 -6.04 1.62
N LYS A 130 11.49 -6.19 1.51
CA LYS A 130 12.27 -5.60 0.42
C LYS A 130 12.11 -6.46 -0.83
N ILE A 131 11.58 -5.87 -1.92
CA ILE A 131 11.32 -6.60 -3.16
C ILE A 131 12.31 -6.30 -4.28
N GLY A 132 13.19 -5.31 -4.10
CA GLY A 132 14.25 -4.96 -5.05
C GLY A 132 14.18 -3.50 -5.48
N LYS A 133 14.61 -3.20 -6.71
CA LYS A 133 14.69 -1.83 -7.25
C LYS A 133 13.78 -1.64 -8.44
N ILE A 134 13.13 -0.48 -8.50
CA ILE A 134 12.32 -0.04 -9.64
C ILE A 134 12.84 1.31 -10.15
N GLN A 135 12.90 1.49 -11.46
CA GLN A 135 13.18 2.78 -12.06
C GLN A 135 11.87 3.52 -12.31
N LEU A 136 11.74 4.71 -11.77
CA LEU A 136 10.58 5.57 -12.03
C LEU A 136 11.00 6.75 -12.91
N LYS A 137 10.23 6.99 -13.94
CA LYS A 137 10.38 8.13 -14.84
C LYS A 137 9.53 9.29 -14.35
N LYS A 138 10.07 10.50 -14.48
CA LYS A 138 9.36 11.75 -14.16
C LYS A 138 8.03 11.83 -14.91
N GLY A 139 7.00 12.28 -14.20
CA GLY A 139 5.68 12.54 -14.77
C GLY A 139 4.54 11.86 -14.03
N LYS A 140 3.34 12.16 -14.51
CA LYS A 140 2.10 11.64 -13.94
C LYS A 140 1.80 10.23 -14.45
N GLY A 141 1.24 9.41 -13.57
CA GLY A 141 0.80 8.07 -13.91
C GLY A 141 0.20 7.34 -12.74
N THR A 142 -0.24 6.13 -12.99
CA THR A 142 -0.81 5.24 -11.99
C THR A 142 0.26 4.28 -11.49
N LEU A 143 0.60 4.38 -10.21
CA LEU A 143 1.37 3.36 -9.51
C LEU A 143 0.39 2.27 -9.08
N LYS A 144 0.65 1.01 -9.47
CA LYS A 144 -0.29 -0.10 -9.27
C LYS A 144 0.38 -1.29 -8.61
N LEU A 145 -0.22 -1.79 -7.54
CA LEU A 145 0.15 -3.04 -6.88
C LEU A 145 -0.92 -4.09 -7.18
N LYS A 146 -0.55 -5.21 -7.80
CA LYS A 146 -1.45 -6.28 -8.24
C LYS A 146 -0.92 -7.66 -7.86
N GLY A 147 -1.81 -8.58 -7.49
CA GLY A 147 -1.47 -10.00 -7.31
C GLY A 147 -1.17 -10.69 -8.64
N ILE A 148 -0.21 -11.61 -8.64
CA ILE A 148 0.16 -12.43 -9.81
C ILE A 148 -0.11 -13.91 -9.54
N LYS A 149 0.19 -14.35 -8.33
CA LYS A 149 -0.06 -15.70 -7.86
C LYS A 149 -0.52 -15.65 -6.41
N LYS A 150 -1.59 -16.34 -6.10
CA LYS A 150 -2.11 -16.47 -4.74
C LYS A 150 -2.09 -17.94 -4.34
N THR A 151 -1.50 -18.26 -3.19
CA THR A 151 -1.38 -19.62 -2.65
C THR A 151 -2.41 -19.89 -1.57
N GLY A 152 -2.79 -18.88 -0.81
CA GLY A 152 -3.74 -18.98 0.30
C GLY A 152 -5.11 -18.38 -0.01
N LYS A 153 -5.90 -18.20 1.04
CA LYS A 153 -7.22 -17.58 0.97
C LYS A 153 -7.14 -16.12 0.54
N GLU A 154 -6.23 -15.37 1.14
CA GLU A 154 -5.95 -13.97 0.84
C GLU A 154 -4.50 -13.79 0.41
N LEU A 155 -4.20 -12.73 -0.34
CA LEU A 155 -2.84 -12.42 -0.74
C LEU A 155 -2.05 -11.86 0.45
N MET A 156 -2.53 -10.75 1.01
CA MET A 156 -1.94 -10.06 2.16
C MET A 156 -2.86 -8.92 2.63
N ASP A 157 -2.66 -8.47 3.87
CA ASP A 157 -3.03 -7.12 4.29
C ASP A 157 -1.88 -6.18 3.97
N PHE A 158 -2.16 -5.08 3.30
CA PHE A 158 -1.16 -4.12 2.86
C PHE A 158 -1.29 -2.79 3.61
N ARG A 159 -0.17 -2.30 4.18
CA ARG A 159 -0.15 -1.08 5.01
C ARG A 159 0.55 0.10 4.35
N LEU A 160 1.72 -0.13 3.77
CA LEU A 160 2.61 0.94 3.32
C LEU A 160 3.54 0.45 2.22
N LEU A 161 3.73 1.28 1.22
CA LEU A 161 4.81 1.19 0.25
C LEU A 161 5.85 2.26 0.57
N MET A 162 7.11 1.85 0.71
CA MET A 162 8.24 2.74 0.89
C MET A 162 9.11 2.72 -0.36
N LEU A 163 9.42 3.88 -0.89
CA LEU A 163 10.38 4.08 -1.98
C LEU A 163 11.61 4.78 -1.41
N ASN A 164 12.76 4.12 -1.45
CA ASN A 164 14.03 4.67 -1.01
C ASN A 164 14.90 4.96 -2.23
N ARG A 165 15.18 6.23 -2.49
CA ARG A 165 16.03 6.65 -3.62
C ARG A 165 17.47 6.12 -3.43
N VAL A 166 18.04 5.49 -4.45
CA VAL A 166 19.38 4.90 -4.48
C VAL A 166 20.27 5.56 -5.51
#